data_70363da537f23ffcaf6fceb2846afb74
#
_entry.id   70363da537f23ffcaf6fceb2846afb74
#
_cell.length_a   1.000
_cell.length_b   1.000
_cell.length_c   1.000
_cell.angle_alpha   90.00
_cell.angle_beta   90.00
_cell.angle_gamma   90.00
#
_symmetry.space_group_name_H-M   'P 1'
#
loop_
_entity.id
_entity.type
_entity.pdbx_description
1 polymer ?
#
loop_
_entity_poly.entity_id
_entity_poly.type
_entity_poly.pdbx_seq_one_letter_code
_entity_poly.pdbx_strand_id
1 'polypeptide(L)'
;MNKNALCGLVMCGGKSSRMGIDKSRIVYQQKEQQYHVYQMLQTLCEKVFISCNAEQGKKIDLAYNFIIDEPEYNNVGPMGGLLSALKKLPHTNLLVIGCDYPYVTIDVLKGFVKSIKQTTIAAAFYNEEQQLYEPLLAYYSAQSLETLLHPFNENNFSLQHFLGNIRAEKYTIENHHLLKSVDDKKEMLEVKKQLNK
;
A
#
# COMPACT_ATOMS: atom_id res chain seq x y z
N MET A 1 -17.73 21.31 -5.31
CA MET A 1 -16.72 20.85 -4.32
C MET A 1 -15.61 20.18 -5.07
N ASN A 2 -14.37 20.65 -4.93
CA ASN A 2 -13.23 20.03 -5.62
C ASN A 2 -13.06 18.60 -5.09
N LYS A 3 -13.11 17.64 -5.99
CA LYS A 3 -12.75 16.25 -5.67
C LYS A 3 -11.26 16.25 -5.33
N ASN A 4 -10.88 15.85 -4.13
CA ASN A 4 -9.46 15.71 -3.81
C ASN A 4 -8.81 14.76 -4.84
N ALA A 5 -7.60 15.11 -5.28
CA ALA A 5 -6.83 14.27 -6.20
C ALA A 5 -6.61 12.88 -5.60
N LEU A 6 -6.67 11.83 -6.42
CA LEU A 6 -6.29 10.48 -6.03
C LEU A 6 -4.86 10.23 -6.46
N CYS A 7 -3.96 9.98 -5.50
CA CYS A 7 -2.58 9.58 -5.75
C CYS A 7 -2.34 8.11 -5.36
N GLY A 8 -1.54 7.44 -6.15
CA GLY A 8 -1.08 6.10 -5.84
C GLY A 8 0.14 6.12 -4.89
N LEU A 9 0.15 5.25 -3.91
CA LEU A 9 1.28 5.05 -3.01
C LEU A 9 1.70 3.57 -3.01
N VAL A 10 2.88 3.30 -3.59
CA VAL A 10 3.50 1.99 -3.56
C VAL A 10 4.25 1.85 -2.25
N MET A 11 3.83 0.93 -1.38
CA MET A 11 4.48 0.69 -0.09
C MET A 11 5.58 -0.35 -0.23
N CYS A 12 6.83 0.12 -0.14
CA CYS A 12 8.03 -0.73 -0.21
C CYS A 12 8.61 -1.06 1.17
N GLY A 13 8.09 -0.41 2.21
CA GLY A 13 8.60 -0.50 3.58
C GLY A 13 8.19 -1.78 4.30
N GLY A 14 9.16 -2.39 4.92
CA GLY A 14 9.06 -3.51 5.84
C GLY A 14 10.46 -4.06 6.08
N LYS A 15 10.79 -4.39 7.31
CA LYS A 15 12.04 -5.13 7.60
C LYS A 15 11.90 -6.51 6.95
N SER A 16 12.41 -6.69 5.72
CA SER A 16 12.49 -7.99 5.01
C SER A 16 13.45 -8.97 5.71
N SER A 17 13.44 -8.97 7.04
CA SER A 17 14.37 -9.74 7.88
C SER A 17 14.27 -11.25 7.66
N ARG A 18 13.08 -11.73 7.30
CA ARG A 18 12.85 -13.18 7.07
C ARG A 18 13.34 -13.65 5.69
N MET A 19 13.30 -12.79 4.69
CA MET A 19 13.70 -13.16 3.31
C MET A 19 15.16 -12.82 3.01
N GLY A 20 15.79 -11.90 3.76
CA GLY A 20 17.14 -11.40 3.47
C GLY A 20 17.26 -10.66 2.12
N ILE A 21 16.12 -10.37 1.47
CA ILE A 21 16.01 -9.69 0.18
C ILE A 21 14.95 -8.61 0.32
N ASP A 22 15.20 -7.43 -0.27
CA ASP A 22 14.21 -6.37 -0.36
C ASP A 22 13.06 -6.81 -1.27
N LYS A 23 11.86 -7.00 -0.68
CA LYS A 23 10.67 -7.48 -1.38
C LYS A 23 10.27 -6.57 -2.54
N SER A 24 10.51 -5.28 -2.43
CA SER A 24 10.16 -4.30 -3.46
C SER A 24 10.93 -4.51 -4.77
N ARG A 25 12.12 -5.10 -4.67
CA ARG A 25 13.04 -5.36 -5.80
C ARG A 25 12.90 -6.77 -6.40
N ILE A 26 11.99 -7.59 -5.90
CA ILE A 26 11.75 -8.91 -6.49
C ILE A 26 11.13 -8.72 -7.88
N VAL A 27 11.69 -9.45 -8.86
CA VAL A 27 11.14 -9.52 -10.22
C VAL A 27 10.26 -10.76 -10.30
N TYR A 28 8.95 -10.57 -10.41
CA TYR A 28 7.99 -11.67 -10.64
C TYR A 28 7.70 -11.85 -12.13
N GLN A 29 7.63 -10.76 -12.87
CA GLN A 29 7.35 -10.75 -14.31
C GLN A 29 8.55 -10.13 -15.05
N GLN A 30 8.44 -8.89 -15.53
CA GLN A 30 9.48 -8.22 -16.33
C GLN A 30 10.26 -7.16 -15.58
N LYS A 31 9.73 -6.67 -14.45
CA LYS A 31 10.28 -5.55 -13.68
C LYS A 31 10.28 -5.85 -12.18
N GLU A 32 11.08 -5.10 -11.43
CA GLU A 32 10.98 -5.07 -9.98
C GLU A 32 9.54 -4.75 -9.56
N GLN A 33 9.05 -5.44 -8.52
CA GLN A 33 7.65 -5.37 -8.10
C GLN A 33 7.21 -3.93 -7.77
N GLN A 34 8.08 -3.12 -7.18
CA GLN A 34 7.78 -1.71 -6.92
C GLN A 34 7.43 -0.94 -8.20
N TYR A 35 8.13 -1.17 -9.29
CA TYR A 35 7.88 -0.49 -10.56
C TYR A 35 6.68 -1.08 -11.30
N HIS A 36 6.43 -2.38 -11.13
CA HIS A 36 5.22 -3.02 -11.65
C HIS A 36 3.95 -2.43 -11.01
N VAL A 37 3.92 -2.36 -9.66
CA VAL A 37 2.80 -1.75 -8.92
C VAL A 37 2.67 -0.27 -9.24
N TYR A 38 3.78 0.47 -9.35
CA TYR A 38 3.77 1.88 -9.74
C TYR A 38 3.07 2.09 -11.08
N GLN A 39 3.45 1.32 -12.11
CA GLN A 39 2.84 1.42 -13.44
C GLN A 39 1.35 1.05 -13.45
N MET A 40 0.96 0.05 -12.67
CA MET A 40 -0.44 -0.30 -12.50
C MET A 40 -1.24 0.87 -11.88
N LEU A 41 -0.70 1.52 -10.85
CA LEU A 41 -1.33 2.68 -10.21
C LEU A 41 -1.40 3.92 -11.11
N GLN A 42 -0.45 4.12 -12.04
CA GLN A 42 -0.49 5.21 -13.03
C GLN A 42 -1.73 5.18 -13.91
N THR A 43 -2.38 4.02 -14.06
CA THR A 43 -3.63 3.91 -14.83
C THR A 43 -4.89 4.35 -14.07
N LEU A 44 -4.77 4.52 -12.74
CA LEU A 44 -5.89 4.82 -11.84
C LEU A 44 -5.75 6.17 -11.13
N CYS A 45 -4.54 6.67 -11.00
CA CYS A 45 -4.19 7.80 -10.15
C CYS A 45 -3.55 8.91 -10.97
N GLU A 46 -3.77 10.17 -10.56
CA GLU A 46 -3.18 11.35 -11.22
C GLU A 46 -1.65 11.41 -11.06
N LYS A 47 -1.17 11.00 -9.90
CA LYS A 47 0.27 10.87 -9.59
C LYS A 47 0.50 9.60 -8.79
N VAL A 48 1.71 9.05 -8.89
CA VAL A 48 2.11 7.87 -8.12
C VAL A 48 3.43 8.14 -7.44
N PHE A 49 3.60 7.62 -6.23
CA PHE A 49 4.83 7.72 -5.44
C PHE A 49 5.20 6.35 -4.87
N ILE A 50 6.50 6.12 -4.73
CA ILE A 50 7.04 4.97 -3.98
C ILE A 50 7.39 5.46 -2.57
N SER A 51 6.76 4.91 -1.53
CA SER A 51 7.14 5.16 -0.13
C SER A 51 8.31 4.26 0.23
N CYS A 52 9.37 4.87 0.76
CA CYS A 52 10.62 4.17 1.06
C CYS A 52 11.38 4.84 2.20
N ASN A 53 12.26 4.10 2.86
CA ASN A 53 13.24 4.68 3.76
C ASN A 53 14.39 5.36 3.00
N ALA A 54 15.25 6.10 3.72
CA ALA A 54 16.36 6.85 3.10
C ALA A 54 17.35 5.97 2.31
N GLU A 55 17.62 4.74 2.77
CA GLU A 55 18.53 3.83 2.07
C GLU A 55 17.91 3.22 0.81
N GLN A 56 16.62 2.94 0.84
CA GLN A 56 15.89 2.50 -0.33
C GLN A 56 15.80 3.62 -1.37
N GLY A 57 15.54 4.86 -0.93
CA GLY A 57 15.44 6.02 -1.82
C GLY A 57 16.69 6.25 -2.68
N LYS A 58 17.89 5.95 -2.15
CA LYS A 58 19.15 6.03 -2.91
C LYS A 58 19.23 5.05 -4.10
N LYS A 59 18.37 4.04 -4.12
CA LYS A 59 18.38 2.94 -5.10
C LYS A 59 17.19 2.98 -6.06
N ILE A 60 16.25 3.89 -5.86
CA ILE A 60 15.10 4.08 -6.74
C ILE A 60 15.58 4.81 -7.99
N ASP A 61 15.14 4.33 -9.16
CA ASP A 61 15.38 4.99 -10.43
C ASP A 61 14.72 6.37 -10.45
N LEU A 62 15.46 7.40 -10.83
CA LEU A 62 15.02 8.80 -10.86
C LEU A 62 13.85 9.07 -11.82
N ALA A 63 13.52 8.12 -12.69
CA ALA A 63 12.32 8.18 -13.53
C ALA A 63 11.01 8.01 -12.72
N TYR A 64 11.09 7.58 -11.46
CA TYR A 64 9.93 7.34 -10.59
C TYR A 64 9.89 8.34 -9.45
N ASN A 65 8.70 8.89 -9.17
CA ASN A 65 8.54 9.72 -7.98
C ASN A 65 8.57 8.86 -6.73
N PHE A 66 9.21 9.35 -5.67
CA PHE A 66 9.23 8.66 -4.39
C PHE A 66 9.13 9.64 -3.22
N ILE A 67 8.73 9.12 -2.08
CA ILE A 67 8.62 9.82 -0.81
C ILE A 67 9.47 9.07 0.20
N ILE A 68 10.47 9.76 0.78
CA ILE A 68 11.26 9.24 1.90
C ILE A 68 10.47 9.47 3.18
N ASP A 69 10.40 8.45 4.02
CA ASP A 69 9.74 8.52 5.33
C ASP A 69 10.31 9.66 6.17
N GLU A 70 9.43 10.42 6.82
CA GLU A 70 9.83 11.49 7.72
C GLU A 70 10.55 10.91 8.95
N PRO A 71 11.61 11.60 9.46
CA PRO A 71 12.38 11.12 10.60
C PRO A 71 11.53 10.79 11.84
N GLU A 72 10.49 11.58 12.09
CA GLU A 72 9.55 11.38 13.20
C GLU A 72 8.70 10.13 13.08
N TYR A 73 8.52 9.59 11.86
CA TYR A 73 7.75 8.38 11.56
C TYR A 73 8.64 7.18 11.24
N ASN A 74 9.93 7.25 11.53
CA ASN A 74 10.84 6.14 11.28
C ASN A 74 10.58 4.94 12.21
N ASN A 75 10.80 3.74 11.70
CA ASN A 75 10.74 2.47 12.43
C ASN A 75 9.38 2.07 13.03
N VAL A 76 8.30 2.70 12.58
CA VAL A 76 6.92 2.35 12.97
C VAL A 76 6.17 1.55 11.90
N GLY A 77 6.92 0.90 11.02
CA GLY A 77 6.38 0.05 9.96
C GLY A 77 5.61 0.83 8.90
N PRO A 78 4.61 0.21 8.25
CA PRO A 78 3.88 0.84 7.15
C PRO A 78 3.14 2.13 7.52
N MET A 79 2.77 2.30 8.79
CA MET A 79 2.14 3.53 9.29
C MET A 79 3.04 4.75 9.08
N GLY A 80 4.36 4.60 9.22
CA GLY A 80 5.32 5.68 9.02
C GLY A 80 5.34 6.19 7.58
N GLY A 81 5.37 5.29 6.62
CA GLY A 81 5.29 5.64 5.19
C GLY A 81 3.96 6.31 4.83
N LEU A 82 2.85 5.81 5.37
CA LEU A 82 1.52 6.39 5.14
C LEU A 82 1.41 7.81 5.73
N LEU A 83 1.84 8.02 6.98
CA LEU A 83 1.85 9.34 7.62
C LEU A 83 2.76 10.32 6.88
N SER A 84 3.95 9.87 6.47
CA SER A 84 4.89 10.68 5.68
C SER A 84 4.27 11.13 4.35
N ALA A 85 3.58 10.22 3.66
CA ALA A 85 2.92 10.53 2.40
C ALA A 85 1.76 11.51 2.59
N LEU A 86 0.87 11.27 3.56
CA LEU A 86 -0.26 12.16 3.85
C LEU A 86 0.20 13.58 4.26
N LYS A 87 1.31 13.69 5.01
CA LYS A 87 1.90 14.97 5.41
C LYS A 87 2.50 15.71 4.21
N LYS A 88 3.20 15.01 3.31
CA LYS A 88 3.84 15.61 2.12
C LYS A 88 2.87 15.93 1.00
N LEU A 89 1.72 15.28 0.98
CA LEU A 89 0.68 15.43 -0.04
C LEU A 89 -0.63 15.94 0.61
N PRO A 90 -0.65 17.17 1.12
CA PRO A 90 -1.84 17.71 1.78
C PRO A 90 -3.02 17.76 0.82
N HIS A 91 -4.22 17.49 1.33
CA HIS A 91 -5.48 17.46 0.58
C HIS A 91 -5.54 16.41 -0.53
N THR A 92 -4.72 15.35 -0.43
CA THR A 92 -4.66 14.27 -1.42
C THR A 92 -5.14 12.96 -0.80
N ASN A 93 -5.99 12.25 -1.53
CA ASN A 93 -6.39 10.90 -1.17
C ASN A 93 -5.37 9.89 -1.70
N LEU A 94 -5.10 8.82 -0.96
CA LEU A 94 -4.11 7.81 -1.30
C LEU A 94 -4.76 6.46 -1.61
N LEU A 95 -4.41 5.89 -2.76
CA LEU A 95 -4.61 4.46 -3.05
C LEU A 95 -3.28 3.75 -2.74
N VAL A 96 -3.26 2.97 -1.68
CA VAL A 96 -2.07 2.33 -1.13
C VAL A 96 -2.01 0.88 -1.55
N ILE A 97 -0.89 0.47 -2.18
CA ILE A 97 -0.65 -0.91 -2.59
C ILE A 97 0.75 -1.34 -2.13
N GLY A 98 0.80 -2.45 -1.39
CA GLY A 98 2.05 -3.09 -0.96
C GLY A 98 2.73 -3.85 -2.10
N CYS A 99 4.07 -3.90 -2.08
CA CYS A 99 4.85 -4.70 -3.02
C CYS A 99 4.76 -6.21 -2.78
N ASP A 100 4.12 -6.63 -1.70
CA ASP A 100 3.97 -8.02 -1.30
C ASP A 100 2.71 -8.71 -1.86
N TYR A 101 1.92 -8.02 -2.69
CA TYR A 101 0.70 -8.56 -3.33
C TYR A 101 0.88 -8.77 -4.85
N PRO A 102 1.62 -9.80 -5.28
CA PRO A 102 1.96 -9.99 -6.70
C PRO A 102 0.79 -10.44 -7.58
N TYR A 103 -0.31 -10.91 -6.98
CA TYR A 103 -1.48 -11.40 -7.70
C TYR A 103 -2.56 -10.34 -7.93
N VAL A 104 -2.45 -9.17 -7.31
CA VAL A 104 -3.43 -8.11 -7.48
C VAL A 104 -3.44 -7.61 -8.93
N THR A 105 -4.63 -7.51 -9.52
CA THR A 105 -4.81 -7.08 -10.89
C THR A 105 -5.42 -5.68 -10.98
N ILE A 106 -5.19 -5.03 -12.11
CA ILE A 106 -5.75 -3.71 -12.38
C ILE A 106 -7.29 -3.70 -12.34
N ASP A 107 -7.95 -4.76 -12.78
CA ASP A 107 -9.42 -4.80 -12.82
C ASP A 107 -10.01 -4.90 -11.41
N VAL A 108 -9.37 -5.63 -10.51
CA VAL A 108 -9.75 -5.66 -9.09
C VAL A 108 -9.60 -4.28 -8.47
N LEU A 109 -8.50 -3.57 -8.74
CA LEU A 109 -8.29 -2.20 -8.24
C LEU A 109 -9.28 -1.20 -8.83
N LYS A 110 -9.65 -1.32 -10.11
CA LYS A 110 -10.71 -0.49 -10.73
C LYS A 110 -12.05 -0.68 -10.02
N GLY A 111 -12.41 -1.93 -9.69
CA GLY A 111 -13.61 -2.24 -8.92
C GLY A 111 -13.59 -1.59 -7.55
N PHE A 112 -12.47 -1.72 -6.84
CA PHE A 112 -12.26 -1.10 -5.53
C PHE A 112 -12.39 0.43 -5.59
N VAL A 113 -11.68 1.10 -6.49
CA VAL A 113 -11.73 2.57 -6.63
C VAL A 113 -13.14 3.06 -6.94
N LYS A 114 -13.91 2.32 -7.76
CA LYS A 114 -15.31 2.65 -8.06
C LYS A 114 -16.25 2.53 -6.85
N SER A 115 -15.94 1.68 -5.88
CA SER A 115 -16.76 1.50 -4.68
C SER A 115 -16.59 2.63 -3.65
N ILE A 116 -15.50 3.41 -3.74
CA ILE A 116 -15.15 4.47 -2.78
C ILE A 116 -16.11 5.65 -2.93
N LYS A 117 -16.74 6.03 -1.83
CA LYS A 117 -17.63 7.18 -1.77
C LYS A 117 -16.86 8.45 -1.41
N GLN A 118 -17.46 9.59 -1.70
CA GLN A 118 -16.85 10.90 -1.39
C GLN A 118 -16.65 11.13 0.12
N THR A 119 -17.45 10.50 0.95
CA THR A 119 -17.38 10.58 2.42
C THR A 119 -16.49 9.54 3.07
N THR A 120 -15.92 8.63 2.30
CA THR A 120 -15.07 7.55 2.81
C THR A 120 -13.79 8.11 3.44
N ILE A 121 -13.58 7.85 4.71
CA ILE A 121 -12.33 8.19 5.42
C ILE A 121 -11.23 7.18 5.07
N ALA A 122 -11.54 5.90 5.20
CA ALA A 122 -10.69 4.82 4.72
C ALA A 122 -11.54 3.62 4.28
N ALA A 123 -11.03 2.91 3.28
CA ALA A 123 -11.58 1.63 2.80
C ALA A 123 -10.43 0.67 2.56
N ALA A 124 -10.65 -0.62 2.77
CA ALA A 124 -9.62 -1.60 2.47
C ALA A 124 -10.24 -2.92 1.98
N PHE A 125 -9.45 -3.67 1.24
CA PHE A 125 -9.81 -5.06 1.01
C PHE A 125 -9.96 -5.78 2.34
N TYR A 126 -10.94 -6.67 2.42
CA TYR A 126 -11.28 -7.37 3.64
C TYR A 126 -11.34 -8.88 3.37
N ASN A 127 -10.53 -9.62 4.10
CA ASN A 127 -10.54 -11.08 4.05
C ASN A 127 -11.60 -11.58 5.02
N GLU A 128 -12.73 -12.08 4.49
CA GLU A 128 -13.86 -12.54 5.30
C GLU A 128 -13.55 -13.84 6.07
N GLU A 129 -12.67 -14.71 5.53
CA GLU A 129 -12.29 -15.95 6.21
C GLU A 129 -11.43 -15.67 7.45
N GLN A 130 -10.50 -14.73 7.35
CA GLN A 130 -9.60 -14.34 8.44
C GLN A 130 -10.17 -13.21 9.31
N GLN A 131 -11.26 -12.57 8.89
CA GLN A 131 -11.85 -11.39 9.53
C GLN A 131 -10.86 -10.24 9.69
N LEU A 132 -10.01 -10.02 8.66
CA LEU A 132 -8.92 -9.04 8.67
C LEU A 132 -9.01 -8.09 7.48
N TYR A 133 -8.65 -6.84 7.73
CA TYR A 133 -8.40 -5.87 6.66
C TYR A 133 -7.03 -6.11 6.02
N GLU A 134 -6.88 -5.71 4.76
CA GLU A 134 -5.60 -5.65 4.07
C GLU A 134 -5.12 -4.20 4.01
N PRO A 135 -4.39 -3.71 5.02
CA PRO A 135 -4.10 -2.28 5.17
C PRO A 135 -3.17 -1.72 4.09
N LEU A 136 -2.48 -2.59 3.37
CA LEU A 136 -1.66 -2.23 2.21
C LEU A 136 -2.33 -2.58 0.87
N LEU A 137 -3.62 -2.86 0.87
CA LEU A 137 -4.55 -2.84 -0.26
C LEU A 137 -5.73 -1.97 0.15
N ALA A 138 -5.52 -0.64 0.19
CA ALA A 138 -6.45 0.25 0.87
C ALA A 138 -6.47 1.66 0.26
N TYR A 139 -7.55 2.35 0.53
CA TYR A 139 -7.73 3.77 0.30
C TYR A 139 -7.71 4.51 1.63
N TYR A 140 -7.00 5.62 1.67
CA TYR A 140 -6.98 6.56 2.79
C TYR A 140 -7.26 7.97 2.26
N SER A 141 -8.31 8.62 2.79
CA SER A 141 -8.58 10.01 2.43
C SER A 141 -7.55 10.95 3.05
N ALA A 142 -7.46 12.18 2.55
CA ALA A 142 -6.63 13.21 3.18
C ALA A 142 -6.96 13.44 4.66
N GLN A 143 -8.21 13.23 5.06
CA GLN A 143 -8.67 13.37 6.45
C GLN A 143 -8.13 12.26 7.36
N SER A 144 -7.64 11.14 6.79
CA SER A 144 -7.04 10.05 7.56
C SER A 144 -5.80 10.49 8.33
N LEU A 145 -5.10 11.55 7.92
CA LEU A 145 -3.92 12.03 8.63
C LEU A 145 -4.21 12.33 10.11
N GLU A 146 -5.21 13.17 10.38
CA GLU A 146 -5.57 13.54 11.76
C GLU A 146 -5.99 12.32 12.59
N THR A 147 -6.77 11.43 11.97
CA THR A 147 -7.27 10.21 12.64
C THR A 147 -6.14 9.21 12.92
N LEU A 148 -5.13 9.11 12.03
CA LEU A 148 -3.96 8.24 12.19
C LEU A 148 -2.97 8.77 13.25
N LEU A 149 -2.87 10.09 13.42
CA LEU A 149 -1.99 10.67 14.44
C LEU A 149 -2.41 10.30 15.87
N HIS A 150 -3.69 10.05 16.12
CA HIS A 150 -4.17 9.66 17.45
C HIS A 150 -3.53 8.33 17.92
N PRO A 151 -3.74 7.18 17.23
CA PRO A 151 -3.09 5.93 17.63
C PRO A 151 -1.56 6.01 17.55
N PHE A 152 -1.00 6.78 16.61
CA PHE A 152 0.44 6.99 16.52
C PHE A 152 0.99 7.60 17.82
N ASN A 153 0.36 8.64 18.35
CA ASN A 153 0.77 9.30 19.61
C ASN A 153 0.62 8.37 20.84
N GLU A 154 -0.22 7.35 20.74
CA GLU A 154 -0.39 6.30 21.75
C GLU A 154 0.56 5.10 21.57
N ASN A 155 1.56 5.23 20.67
CA ASN A 155 2.48 4.15 20.29
C ASN A 155 1.79 2.90 19.70
N ASN A 156 0.61 3.05 19.14
CA ASN A 156 -0.09 2.00 18.42
C ASN A 156 0.10 2.18 16.91
N PHE A 157 1.02 1.44 16.32
CA PHE A 157 1.42 1.58 14.91
C PHE A 157 0.74 0.57 13.97
N SER A 158 -0.29 -0.12 14.45
CA SER A 158 -1.01 -1.11 13.66
C SER A 158 -2.06 -0.47 12.75
N LEU A 159 -1.82 -0.46 11.44
CA LEU A 159 -2.82 -0.04 10.46
C LEU A 159 -4.05 -0.96 10.45
N GLN A 160 -3.87 -2.25 10.75
CA GLN A 160 -4.95 -3.21 10.91
C GLN A 160 -5.89 -2.81 12.05
N HIS A 161 -5.31 -2.47 13.21
CA HIS A 161 -6.06 -2.00 14.36
C HIS A 161 -6.76 -0.64 14.07
N PHE A 162 -6.05 0.27 13.40
CA PHE A 162 -6.62 1.55 12.97
C PHE A 162 -7.88 1.35 12.11
N LEU A 163 -7.79 0.55 11.04
CA LEU A 163 -8.93 0.28 10.15
C LEU A 163 -10.11 -0.36 10.88
N GLY A 164 -9.84 -1.27 11.83
CA GLY A 164 -10.86 -1.86 12.70
C GLY A 164 -11.57 -0.84 13.58
N ASN A 165 -10.79 0.03 14.26
CA ASN A 165 -11.32 1.03 15.19
C ASN A 165 -12.22 2.07 14.51
N ILE A 166 -11.83 2.55 13.33
CA ILE A 166 -12.66 3.51 12.57
C ILE A 166 -13.78 2.83 11.80
N ARG A 167 -13.88 1.51 11.84
CA ARG A 167 -14.83 0.71 11.05
C ARG A 167 -14.73 1.07 9.56
N ALA A 168 -13.50 1.02 9.01
CA ALA A 168 -13.25 1.33 7.62
C ALA A 168 -14.18 0.56 6.67
N GLU A 169 -14.51 1.16 5.53
CA GLU A 169 -15.35 0.48 4.54
C GLU A 169 -14.65 -0.79 4.05
N LYS A 170 -15.39 -1.90 4.03
CA LYS A 170 -14.89 -3.20 3.60
C LYS A 170 -15.16 -3.40 2.12
N TYR A 171 -14.14 -3.80 1.39
CA TYR A 171 -14.28 -4.26 0.01
C TYR A 171 -13.90 -5.71 -0.07
N THR A 172 -14.85 -6.56 -0.42
CA THR A 172 -14.66 -8.02 -0.52
C THR A 172 -14.62 -8.45 -1.98
N ILE A 173 -13.88 -9.51 -2.25
CA ILE A 173 -13.79 -10.14 -3.57
C ILE A 173 -13.92 -11.66 -3.42
N GLU A 174 -14.53 -12.33 -4.38
CA GLU A 174 -14.72 -13.80 -4.35
C GLU A 174 -13.40 -14.56 -4.41
N ASN A 175 -12.45 -14.08 -5.22
CA ASN A 175 -11.15 -14.74 -5.37
C ASN A 175 -10.13 -14.21 -4.37
N HIS A 176 -10.14 -14.73 -3.15
CA HIS A 176 -9.22 -14.35 -2.08
C HIS A 176 -7.74 -14.63 -2.40
N HIS A 177 -7.43 -15.48 -3.38
CA HIS A 177 -6.05 -15.71 -3.81
C HIS A 177 -5.37 -14.44 -4.32
N LEU A 178 -6.14 -13.50 -4.88
CA LEU A 178 -5.62 -12.21 -5.35
C LEU A 178 -5.10 -11.32 -4.22
N LEU A 179 -5.52 -11.56 -2.97
CA LEU A 179 -5.08 -10.82 -1.77
C LEU A 179 -3.90 -11.52 -1.07
N LYS A 180 -3.38 -12.61 -1.62
CA LYS A 180 -2.29 -13.34 -0.99
C LYS A 180 -1.01 -12.51 -1.02
N SER A 181 -0.49 -12.18 0.16
CA SER A 181 0.83 -11.59 0.33
C SER A 181 1.93 -12.64 0.24
N VAL A 182 3.14 -12.20 -0.12
CA VAL A 182 4.33 -13.04 -0.19
C VAL A 182 5.29 -12.67 0.93
N ASP A 183 5.45 -13.58 1.91
CA ASP A 183 6.20 -13.31 3.12
C ASP A 183 7.51 -14.10 3.24
N ASP A 184 7.69 -15.18 2.45
CA ASP A 184 8.89 -15.99 2.48
C ASP A 184 9.40 -16.39 1.07
N LYS A 185 10.60 -17.03 1.06
CA LYS A 185 11.24 -17.48 -0.19
C LYS A 185 10.48 -18.56 -0.94
N LYS A 186 9.79 -19.45 -0.22
CA LYS A 186 9.02 -20.55 -0.82
C LYS A 186 7.86 -19.97 -1.59
N GLU A 187 7.08 -19.11 -0.95
CA GLU A 187 5.97 -18.40 -1.60
C GLU A 187 6.45 -17.59 -2.81
N MET A 188 7.57 -16.86 -2.69
CA MET A 188 8.17 -16.14 -3.81
C MET A 188 8.45 -17.04 -5.02
N LEU A 189 9.02 -18.24 -4.79
CA LEU A 189 9.29 -19.18 -5.87
C LEU A 189 8.02 -19.76 -6.49
N GLU A 190 6.99 -20.00 -5.69
CA GLU A 190 5.67 -20.44 -6.17
C GLU A 190 5.04 -19.38 -7.08
N VAL A 191 5.04 -18.10 -6.65
CA VAL A 191 4.55 -16.97 -7.46
C VAL A 191 5.30 -16.90 -8.79
N LYS A 192 6.64 -16.94 -8.78
CA LYS A 192 7.44 -16.91 -10.01
C LYS A 192 7.07 -18.02 -10.98
N LYS A 193 6.79 -19.22 -10.49
CA LYS A 193 6.35 -20.34 -11.33
C LYS A 193 4.96 -20.13 -11.92
N GLN A 194 4.07 -19.45 -11.20
CA GLN A 194 2.69 -19.21 -11.65
C GLN A 194 2.57 -18.06 -12.64
N LEU A 195 3.30 -16.96 -12.41
CA LEU A 195 3.22 -15.75 -13.24
C LEU A 195 4.09 -15.82 -14.52
N ASN A 196 5.00 -16.79 -14.64
CA ASN A 196 5.85 -16.98 -15.82
C ASN A 196 5.39 -18.18 -16.69
N LYS A 197 4.18 -18.69 -16.48
CA LYS A 197 3.51 -19.64 -17.36
C LYS A 197 2.66 -18.91 -18.39
#